data_3ab452f07a68f0102c8520909d6d9f13
#
_entry.id   3ab452f07a68f0102c8520909d6d9f13
#
_cell.length_a   1.000
_cell.length_b   1.000
_cell.length_c   1.000
_cell.angle_alpha   90.00
_cell.angle_beta   90.00
_cell.angle_gamma   90.00
#
_symmetry.space_group_name_H-M   'P 1'
#
loop_
_entity.id
_entity.type
_entity.pdbx_description
1 polymer ?
#
loop_
_entity_poly.entity_id
_entity_poly.type
_entity_poly.pdbx_seq_one_letter_code
_entity_poly.pdbx_strand_id
1 'polypeptide(L)'
;MKKVLFLFLTIAATTAFSQTGLKDNTWKTLSKITFKKEYDETLGMKIDIPVFGNEIKALSGKEVTVKGYIIPTDGYKNQKEFVFSAFPYNMCFFCGGAGPETVMEVNSKIPIVYTSEPVYLKGILRLNGSDVNRLIYTLDNAEKL
;
A
#
# COMPACT_ATOMS: atom_id res chain seq x y z
N MET A 1 65.86 3.14 32.44
CA MET A 1 64.73 4.04 32.14
C MET A 1 63.96 3.39 30.99
N LYS A 2 62.89 2.64 31.30
CA LYS A 2 62.08 1.90 30.33
C LYS A 2 60.85 2.77 29.97
N LYS A 3 60.79 3.24 28.73
CA LYS A 3 59.60 3.97 28.19
C LYS A 3 58.55 2.94 27.80
N VAL A 4 57.43 2.88 28.52
CA VAL A 4 56.27 2.09 28.18
C VAL A 4 55.41 2.92 27.24
N LEU A 5 55.33 2.49 25.97
CA LEU A 5 54.50 3.13 24.92
C LEU A 5 53.10 2.51 25.00
N PHE A 6 52.11 3.25 25.53
CA PHE A 6 50.70 2.86 25.55
C PHE A 6 50.10 3.13 24.16
N LEU A 7 49.84 2.03 23.45
CA LEU A 7 49.12 2.08 22.17
C LEU A 7 47.61 2.09 22.44
N PHE A 8 46.98 3.28 22.35
CA PHE A 8 45.51 3.39 22.41
C PHE A 8 44.91 2.90 21.07
N LEU A 9 44.33 1.69 21.10
CA LEU A 9 43.56 1.14 19.99
C LEU A 9 42.14 1.71 20.06
N THR A 10 41.86 2.78 19.32
CA THR A 10 40.52 3.33 19.16
C THR A 10 39.71 2.44 18.20
N ILE A 11 38.79 1.65 18.80
CA ILE A 11 37.79 0.89 18.02
C ILE A 11 36.74 1.88 17.57
N ALA A 12 36.82 2.31 16.29
CA ALA A 12 35.77 3.04 15.63
C ALA A 12 34.61 2.07 15.31
N ALA A 13 33.58 2.08 16.13
CA ALA A 13 32.32 1.38 15.85
C ALA A 13 31.63 2.10 14.67
N THR A 14 31.83 1.60 13.45
CA THR A 14 31.06 2.03 12.28
C THR A 14 29.67 1.45 12.41
N THR A 15 28.70 2.26 12.84
CA THR A 15 27.28 1.95 12.72
C THR A 15 26.94 1.92 11.24
N ALA A 16 26.85 0.74 10.66
CA ALA A 16 26.33 0.55 9.32
C ALA A 16 24.84 0.95 9.34
N PHE A 17 24.54 2.16 8.91
CA PHE A 17 23.17 2.55 8.54
C PHE A 17 22.77 1.68 7.34
N SER A 18 22.07 0.59 7.61
CA SER A 18 21.41 -0.20 6.57
C SER A 18 20.30 0.67 5.99
N GLN A 19 20.57 1.34 4.87
CA GLN A 19 19.54 1.91 4.02
C GLN A 19 18.80 0.73 3.39
N THR A 20 17.79 0.21 4.09
CA THR A 20 16.77 -0.64 3.47
C THR A 20 16.01 0.26 2.50
N GLY A 21 16.47 0.28 1.25
CA GLY A 21 15.70 0.90 0.16
C GLY A 21 14.28 0.32 0.21
N LEU A 22 13.28 1.18 0.33
CA LEU A 22 11.86 0.82 0.33
C LEU A 22 11.57 0.06 -0.97
N LYS A 23 11.67 -1.26 -0.94
CA LYS A 23 11.28 -2.13 -2.07
C LYS A 23 9.77 -2.24 -2.05
N ASP A 24 9.13 -1.40 -2.85
CA ASP A 24 7.70 -1.53 -3.11
C ASP A 24 7.45 -2.63 -4.15
N ASN A 25 7.16 -3.82 -3.66
CA ASN A 25 6.66 -4.94 -4.46
C ASN A 25 5.18 -5.23 -4.18
N THR A 26 4.52 -4.42 -3.37
CA THR A 26 3.16 -4.68 -2.89
C THR A 26 2.17 -4.73 -4.05
N TRP A 27 2.13 -3.72 -4.91
CA TRP A 27 1.26 -3.72 -6.10
C TRP A 27 1.51 -4.92 -7.02
N LYS A 28 2.78 -5.31 -7.21
CA LYS A 28 3.13 -6.49 -8.00
C LYS A 28 2.56 -7.78 -7.41
N THR A 29 2.48 -7.88 -6.09
CA THR A 29 1.84 -9.03 -5.42
C THR A 29 0.32 -8.95 -5.54
N LEU A 30 -0.26 -7.77 -5.31
CA LEU A 30 -1.71 -7.55 -5.38
C LEU A 30 -2.27 -7.77 -6.80
N SER A 31 -1.51 -7.46 -7.85
CA SER A 31 -1.90 -7.69 -9.24
C SER A 31 -2.00 -9.16 -9.66
N LYS A 32 -1.59 -10.09 -8.80
CA LYS A 32 -1.77 -11.55 -9.03
C LYS A 32 -3.16 -12.07 -8.66
N ILE A 33 -4.07 -11.16 -8.29
CA ILE A 33 -5.46 -11.52 -8.02
C ILE A 33 -6.13 -12.07 -9.29
N THR A 34 -7.07 -12.98 -9.11
CA THR A 34 -7.95 -13.47 -10.16
C THR A 34 -9.40 -13.23 -9.79
N PHE A 35 -10.28 -13.30 -10.76
CA PHE A 35 -11.71 -13.10 -10.54
C PHE A 35 -12.49 -14.31 -11.04
N LYS A 36 -13.54 -14.69 -10.32
CA LYS A 36 -14.53 -15.67 -10.77
C LYS A 36 -15.88 -14.99 -10.92
N LYS A 37 -16.65 -15.39 -11.92
CA LYS A 37 -18.02 -14.90 -12.11
C LYS A 37 -18.98 -15.71 -11.26
N GLU A 38 -19.72 -15.05 -10.39
CA GLU A 38 -20.81 -15.64 -9.62
C GLU A 38 -22.09 -14.86 -9.86
N TYR A 39 -23.25 -15.55 -9.80
CA TYR A 39 -24.54 -14.90 -9.89
C TYR A 39 -24.93 -14.38 -8.50
N ASP A 40 -25.17 -13.07 -8.43
CA ASP A 40 -25.68 -12.42 -7.22
C ASP A 40 -27.19 -12.32 -7.31
N GLU A 41 -27.90 -13.02 -6.44
CA GLU A 41 -29.39 -13.05 -6.42
C GLU A 41 -29.98 -11.70 -6.04
N THR A 42 -29.28 -10.91 -5.20
CA THR A 42 -29.75 -9.60 -4.75
C THR A 42 -29.68 -8.57 -5.89
N LEU A 43 -28.60 -8.60 -6.67
CA LEU A 43 -28.41 -7.71 -7.80
C LEU A 43 -29.05 -8.26 -9.11
N GLY A 44 -29.42 -9.54 -9.14
CA GLY A 44 -29.98 -10.20 -10.31
C GLY A 44 -29.04 -10.31 -11.51
N MET A 45 -27.72 -10.27 -11.28
CA MET A 45 -26.70 -10.29 -12.32
C MET A 45 -25.43 -11.05 -11.90
N LYS A 46 -24.62 -11.39 -12.90
CA LYS A 46 -23.28 -11.95 -12.62
C LYS A 46 -22.31 -10.84 -12.23
N ILE A 47 -21.62 -11.06 -11.12
CA ILE A 47 -20.56 -10.18 -10.60
C ILE A 47 -19.22 -10.89 -10.60
N ASP A 48 -18.15 -10.13 -10.63
CA ASP A 48 -16.79 -10.63 -10.51
C ASP A 48 -16.37 -10.67 -9.03
N ILE A 49 -16.20 -11.88 -8.49
CA ILE A 49 -15.75 -12.11 -7.12
C ILE A 49 -14.24 -12.28 -7.09
N PRO A 50 -13.50 -11.51 -6.26
CA PRO A 50 -12.06 -11.62 -6.15
C PRO A 50 -11.63 -12.95 -5.54
N VAL A 51 -10.61 -13.57 -6.12
CA VAL A 51 -9.98 -14.80 -5.64
C VAL A 51 -8.55 -14.50 -5.24
N PHE A 52 -8.28 -14.43 -3.95
CA PHE A 52 -6.98 -14.13 -3.40
C PHE A 52 -6.09 -15.37 -3.36
N GLY A 53 -4.97 -15.34 -4.08
CA GLY A 53 -3.93 -16.37 -4.01
C GLY A 53 -3.17 -16.34 -2.67
N ASN A 54 -2.38 -17.36 -2.40
CA ASN A 54 -1.66 -17.51 -1.13
C ASN A 54 -0.72 -16.33 -0.82
N GLU A 55 -0.07 -15.77 -1.84
CA GLU A 55 0.83 -14.63 -1.68
C GLU A 55 0.08 -13.37 -1.20
N ILE A 56 -1.11 -13.11 -1.74
CA ILE A 56 -1.95 -11.98 -1.34
C ILE A 56 -2.50 -12.22 0.07
N LYS A 57 -3.01 -13.43 0.34
CA LYS A 57 -3.51 -13.80 1.68
C LYS A 57 -2.43 -13.66 2.76
N ALA A 58 -1.18 -13.95 2.41
CA ALA A 58 -0.05 -13.81 3.33
C ALA A 58 0.22 -12.34 3.75
N LEU A 59 -0.24 -11.36 2.98
CA LEU A 59 -0.13 -9.93 3.31
C LEU A 59 -1.30 -9.43 4.15
N SER A 60 -2.41 -10.15 4.20
CA SER A 60 -3.60 -9.75 4.98
C SER A 60 -3.28 -9.63 6.46
N GLY A 61 -3.63 -8.49 7.05
CA GLY A 61 -3.36 -8.19 8.45
C GLY A 61 -1.92 -7.81 8.76
N LYS A 62 -1.05 -7.75 7.75
CA LYS A 62 0.35 -7.32 7.91
C LYS A 62 0.56 -5.87 7.54
N GLU A 63 1.58 -5.27 8.13
CA GLU A 63 2.05 -3.95 7.72
C GLU A 63 2.75 -4.07 6.36
N VAL A 64 2.33 -3.23 5.42
CA VAL A 64 2.91 -3.12 4.09
C VAL A 64 3.25 -1.67 3.78
N THR A 65 4.19 -1.48 2.86
CA THR A 65 4.51 -0.17 2.29
C THR A 65 4.11 -0.18 0.83
N VAL A 66 3.40 0.85 0.39
CA VAL A 66 2.97 1.02 -1.00
C VAL A 66 3.34 2.41 -1.52
N LYS A 67 3.81 2.49 -2.75
CA LYS A 67 4.03 3.74 -3.47
C LYS A 67 2.88 3.97 -4.45
N GLY A 68 2.31 5.16 -4.48
CA GLY A 68 1.21 5.46 -5.39
C GLY A 68 0.73 6.89 -5.29
N TYR A 69 -0.46 7.11 -5.78
CA TYR A 69 -1.07 8.42 -5.95
C TYR A 69 -2.35 8.54 -5.13
N ILE A 70 -2.54 9.67 -4.48
CA ILE A 70 -3.81 10.00 -3.81
C ILE A 70 -4.80 10.40 -4.89
N ILE A 71 -5.97 9.74 -4.93
CA ILE A 71 -7.05 10.06 -5.85
C ILE A 71 -8.02 11.01 -5.13
N PRO A 72 -8.22 12.23 -5.65
CA PRO A 72 -9.01 13.26 -4.98
C PRO A 72 -10.52 13.04 -5.18
N THR A 73 -11.11 12.08 -4.46
CA THR A 73 -12.55 11.76 -4.54
C THR A 73 -13.43 12.85 -3.92
N ASP A 74 -12.96 13.51 -2.84
CA ASP A 74 -13.67 14.57 -2.13
C ASP A 74 -12.99 15.96 -2.27
N GLY A 75 -12.25 16.14 -3.36
CA GLY A 75 -11.50 17.35 -3.61
C GLY A 75 -10.08 17.33 -3.01
N TYR A 76 -9.37 18.45 -3.18
CA TYR A 76 -7.94 18.57 -2.84
C TYR A 76 -7.69 18.94 -1.36
N LYS A 77 -8.45 18.37 -0.45
CA LYS A 77 -8.35 18.63 0.99
C LYS A 77 -7.47 17.60 1.69
N ASN A 78 -7.14 17.88 2.94
CA ASN A 78 -6.53 16.89 3.83
C ASN A 78 -7.59 15.86 4.21
N GLN A 79 -7.32 14.59 3.95
CA GLN A 79 -8.29 13.51 4.15
C GLN A 79 -7.70 12.42 5.03
N LYS A 80 -8.56 11.79 5.84
CA LYS A 80 -8.24 10.55 6.57
C LYS A 80 -8.64 9.32 5.78
N GLU A 81 -9.71 9.45 4.99
CA GLU A 81 -10.25 8.41 4.15
C GLU A 81 -10.18 8.86 2.70
N PHE A 82 -9.53 8.09 1.86
CA PHE A 82 -9.34 8.40 0.44
C PHE A 82 -9.01 7.14 -0.36
N VAL A 83 -9.06 7.26 -1.67
CA VAL A 83 -8.59 6.22 -2.58
C VAL A 83 -7.12 6.45 -2.92
N PHE A 84 -6.35 5.36 -2.92
CA PHE A 84 -4.95 5.33 -3.31
C PHE A 84 -4.74 4.42 -4.50
N SER A 85 -3.99 4.86 -5.50
CA SER A 85 -3.83 4.17 -6.78
C SER A 85 -2.36 3.93 -7.10
N ALA A 86 -2.07 2.80 -7.73
CA ALA A 86 -0.76 2.53 -8.34
C ALA A 86 -0.43 3.49 -9.49
N PHE A 87 -1.47 4.09 -10.11
CA PHE A 87 -1.37 4.96 -11.28
C PHE A 87 -1.92 6.37 -10.98
N PRO A 88 -1.45 7.40 -11.68
CA PRO A 88 -1.99 8.75 -11.55
C PRO A 88 -3.48 8.80 -11.97
N TYR A 89 -4.18 9.86 -11.51
CA TYR A 89 -5.63 10.01 -11.63
C TYR A 89 -6.18 9.68 -13.04
N ASN A 90 -5.54 10.21 -14.09
CA ASN A 90 -5.98 10.02 -15.47
C ASN A 90 -5.78 8.60 -16.03
N MET A 91 -5.07 7.74 -15.31
CA MET A 91 -4.78 6.34 -15.69
C MET A 91 -5.28 5.34 -14.65
N CYS A 92 -5.95 5.79 -13.59
CA CYS A 92 -6.43 4.94 -12.52
C CYS A 92 -7.70 4.15 -12.93
N PHE A 93 -8.08 3.21 -12.07
CA PHE A 93 -9.26 2.37 -12.25
C PHE A 93 -10.54 3.17 -12.57
N PHE A 94 -10.80 4.26 -11.86
CA PHE A 94 -12.02 5.07 -12.05
C PHE A 94 -12.08 5.81 -13.37
N CYS A 95 -10.95 5.97 -14.05
CA CYS A 95 -10.89 6.53 -15.42
C CYS A 95 -10.86 5.46 -16.51
N GLY A 96 -10.96 4.17 -16.13
CA GLY A 96 -10.91 3.03 -17.04
C GLY A 96 -9.51 2.70 -17.58
N GLY A 97 -8.45 3.27 -16.99
CA GLY A 97 -7.06 3.04 -17.43
C GLY A 97 -6.43 1.79 -16.83
N ALA A 98 -7.00 1.22 -15.76
CA ALA A 98 -6.43 0.08 -15.03
C ALA A 98 -7.51 -0.78 -14.37
N GLY A 99 -7.15 -1.96 -13.88
CA GLY A 99 -8.08 -2.85 -13.20
C GLY A 99 -8.29 -2.51 -11.71
N PRO A 100 -9.31 -3.11 -11.07
CA PRO A 100 -9.65 -2.84 -9.66
C PRO A 100 -8.55 -3.25 -8.67
N GLU A 101 -7.62 -4.11 -9.08
CA GLU A 101 -6.45 -4.52 -8.29
C GLU A 101 -5.39 -3.42 -8.12
N THR A 102 -5.54 -2.30 -8.82
CA THR A 102 -4.60 -1.18 -8.81
C THR A 102 -5.00 -0.05 -7.89
N VAL A 103 -6.12 -0.20 -7.17
CA VAL A 103 -6.64 0.79 -6.23
C VAL A 103 -6.93 0.17 -4.87
N MET A 104 -6.85 0.98 -3.82
CA MET A 104 -7.23 0.60 -2.47
C MET A 104 -7.87 1.77 -1.73
N GLU A 105 -8.75 1.46 -0.79
CA GLU A 105 -9.20 2.42 0.22
C GLU A 105 -8.09 2.64 1.24
N VAL A 106 -7.94 3.85 1.73
CA VAL A 106 -6.98 4.19 2.78
C VAL A 106 -7.71 4.82 3.96
N ASN A 107 -7.46 4.26 5.15
CA ASN A 107 -7.88 4.82 6.43
C ASN A 107 -6.62 5.26 7.18
N SER A 108 -6.34 6.57 7.20
CA SER A 108 -5.13 7.11 7.84
C SER A 108 -5.36 7.52 9.29
N LYS A 109 -4.31 7.42 10.11
CA LYS A 109 -4.36 7.85 11.51
C LYS A 109 -4.56 9.35 11.65
N ILE A 110 -3.90 10.11 10.82
CA ILE A 110 -3.97 11.57 10.75
C ILE A 110 -4.31 11.99 9.32
N PRO A 111 -4.93 13.17 9.11
CA PRO A 111 -5.20 13.65 7.76
C PRO A 111 -3.93 13.77 6.93
N ILE A 112 -3.94 13.20 5.72
CA ILE A 112 -2.84 13.28 4.76
C ILE A 112 -3.14 14.40 3.77
N VAL A 113 -2.15 15.27 3.57
CA VAL A 113 -2.24 16.38 2.62
C VAL A 113 -2.20 15.82 1.20
N TYR A 114 -3.16 16.24 0.37
CA TYR A 114 -3.17 15.89 -1.04
C TYR A 114 -1.90 16.38 -1.75
N THR A 115 -1.41 15.56 -2.66
CA THR A 115 -0.37 15.90 -3.63
C THR A 115 -0.61 15.14 -4.93
N SER A 116 -0.28 15.74 -6.06
CA SER A 116 -0.30 15.09 -7.37
C SER A 116 0.90 14.16 -7.58
N GLU A 117 1.95 14.32 -6.77
CA GLU A 117 3.14 13.49 -6.82
C GLU A 117 2.91 12.15 -6.10
N PRO A 118 3.57 11.08 -6.55
CA PRO A 118 3.47 9.80 -5.87
C PRO A 118 4.10 9.86 -4.47
N VAL A 119 3.42 9.24 -3.51
CA VAL A 119 3.87 9.16 -2.12
C VAL A 119 4.00 7.72 -1.67
N TYR A 120 4.74 7.49 -0.60
CA TYR A 120 4.78 6.21 0.10
C TYR A 120 3.83 6.25 1.29
N LEU A 121 2.97 5.23 1.38
CA LEU A 121 2.14 4.97 2.54
C LEU A 121 2.54 3.65 3.18
N LYS A 122 2.49 3.62 4.50
CA LYS A 122 2.68 2.42 5.31
C LYS A 122 1.44 2.18 6.14
N GLY A 123 0.93 0.95 6.19
CA GLY A 123 -0.27 0.61 6.94
C GLY A 123 -0.56 -0.88 6.94
N ILE A 124 -1.67 -1.27 7.54
CA ILE A 124 -2.12 -2.66 7.65
C ILE A 124 -3.03 -3.01 6.47
N LEU A 125 -2.61 -3.96 5.63
CA LEU A 125 -3.40 -4.40 4.49
C LEU A 125 -4.59 -5.25 4.94
N ARG A 126 -5.77 -4.96 4.40
CA ARG A 126 -6.98 -5.77 4.53
C ARG A 126 -7.48 -6.18 3.15
N LEU A 127 -8.06 -7.37 3.09
CA LEU A 127 -8.67 -7.93 1.88
C LEU A 127 -10.18 -7.94 2.03
N ASN A 128 -10.88 -7.45 1.02
CA ASN A 128 -12.33 -7.53 0.92
C ASN A 128 -12.71 -8.47 -0.22
N GLY A 129 -13.33 -9.59 0.10
CA GLY A 129 -13.76 -10.60 -0.86
C GLY A 129 -15.28 -10.71 -1.01
N SER A 130 -16.06 -9.94 -0.26
CA SER A 130 -17.52 -10.16 -0.16
C SER A 130 -18.37 -8.89 -0.25
N ASP A 131 -17.86 -7.74 0.18
CA ASP A 131 -18.63 -6.48 0.13
C ASP A 131 -18.40 -5.79 -1.23
N VAL A 132 -19.40 -5.87 -2.09
CA VAL A 132 -19.37 -5.28 -3.45
C VAL A 132 -19.39 -3.74 -3.47
N ASN A 133 -19.72 -3.11 -2.34
CA ASN A 133 -19.75 -1.66 -2.21
C ASN A 133 -18.39 -1.07 -1.82
N ARG A 134 -17.39 -1.92 -1.57
CA ARG A 134 -16.04 -1.51 -1.16
C ARG A 134 -14.98 -2.01 -2.13
N LEU A 135 -13.85 -1.32 -2.15
CA LEU A 135 -12.70 -1.79 -2.92
C LEU A 135 -12.16 -3.12 -2.33
N ILE A 136 -11.50 -3.89 -3.18
CA ILE A 136 -10.96 -5.23 -2.81
C ILE A 136 -9.79 -5.16 -1.84
N TYR A 137 -9.15 -4.01 -1.71
CA TYR A 137 -8.06 -3.74 -0.79
C TYR A 137 -8.35 -2.52 0.07
N THR A 138 -7.95 -2.59 1.34
CA THR A 138 -7.96 -1.46 2.28
C THR A 138 -6.60 -1.39 2.99
N LEU A 139 -6.08 -0.19 3.18
CA LEU A 139 -4.88 0.09 3.97
C LEU A 139 -5.29 0.83 5.24
N ASP A 140 -5.37 0.10 6.35
CA ASP A 140 -5.77 0.64 7.65
C ASP A 140 -4.57 1.22 8.41
N ASN A 141 -4.87 2.19 9.29
CA ASN A 141 -3.88 2.88 10.13
C ASN A 141 -2.72 3.45 9.30
N ALA A 142 -3.03 3.95 8.12
CA ALA A 142 -2.02 4.42 7.19
C ALA A 142 -1.29 5.67 7.68
N GLU A 143 0.00 5.74 7.37
CA GLU A 143 0.88 6.87 7.61
C GLU A 143 1.66 7.17 6.32
N LYS A 144 1.85 8.45 6.03
CA LYS A 144 2.72 8.91 4.94
C LYS A 144 4.17 8.89 5.44
N LEU A 145 5.07 8.30 4.63
CA LEU A 145 6.52 8.24 4.88
C LEU A 145 7.25 9.45 4.30
#